data_befba20d01bc60f2fb7adb01f2122fbb
#
_entry.id   befba20d01bc60f2fb7adb01f2122fbb
#
_cell.length_a   1.000
_cell.length_b   1.000
_cell.length_c   1.000
_cell.angle_alpha   90.00
_cell.angle_beta   90.00
_cell.angle_gamma   90.00
#
_symmetry.space_group_name_H-M   'P 1'
#
loop_
_entity.id
_entity.type
_entity.pdbx_description
1 polymer ?
#
loop_
_entity_poly.entity_id
_entity_poly.type
_entity_poly.pdbx_seq_one_letter_code
_entity_poly.pdbx_strand_id
1 'polypeptide(L)'
;MKTFTPLSGQQAPFASQFYSVLLSRKKKAPYGAPLWFTICLDIHKAEMFMAKRGWQVITNDLSLLLFAIQDAALMAENMVVAGEGLGLGSCFMGAAPYQAERIQREYQLPQRVFP
;
A
#
# COMPACT_ATOMS: atom_id res chain seq x y z
N MET A 1 19.32 0.48 4.39
CA MET A 1 17.86 0.43 4.48
C MET A 1 17.44 1.55 5.44
N LYS A 2 16.91 2.66 4.93
CA LYS A 2 16.32 3.68 5.80
C LYS A 2 14.84 3.42 5.82
N THR A 3 14.36 2.85 6.90
CA THR A 3 12.94 2.79 7.23
C THR A 3 12.47 4.21 7.48
N PHE A 4 11.44 4.62 6.79
CA PHE A 4 10.73 5.85 7.12
C PHE A 4 9.99 5.59 8.42
N THR A 5 10.55 6.08 9.52
CA THR A 5 9.85 6.11 10.81
C THR A 5 8.86 7.27 10.72
N PRO A 6 7.56 7.06 10.93
CA PRO A 6 6.64 8.17 11.05
C PRO A 6 7.05 9.00 12.26
N LEU A 7 7.23 10.31 12.08
CA LEU A 7 7.50 11.25 13.15
C LEU A 7 6.38 11.16 14.18
N SER A 8 6.74 10.72 15.38
CA SER A 8 5.85 10.69 16.53
C SER A 8 5.42 12.13 16.86
N GLY A 9 4.12 12.39 16.83
CA GLY A 9 3.52 13.57 17.44
C GLY A 9 2.86 14.59 16.51
N GLN A 10 2.90 14.46 15.20
CA GLN A 10 2.08 15.30 14.32
C GLN A 10 0.97 14.46 13.67
N GLN A 11 -0.27 14.92 13.83
CA GLN A 11 -1.39 14.39 13.08
C GLN A 11 -1.08 14.56 11.59
N ALA A 12 -0.72 13.47 10.94
CA ALA A 12 -0.53 13.46 9.49
C ALA A 12 -1.81 13.96 8.82
N PRO A 13 -1.73 14.86 7.83
CA PRO A 13 -2.92 15.34 7.13
C PRO A 13 -3.69 14.14 6.58
N PHE A 14 -5.00 14.24 6.59
CA PHE A 14 -5.97 13.17 6.26
C PHE A 14 -5.62 12.36 5.00
N ALA A 15 -4.96 12.98 4.03
CA ALA A 15 -4.52 12.32 2.80
C ALA A 15 -3.40 11.28 2.99
N SER A 16 -2.55 11.40 4.02
CA SER A 16 -1.42 10.48 4.24
C SER A 16 -1.82 9.16 4.90
N GLN A 17 -3.04 9.07 5.42
CA GLN A 17 -3.56 7.86 6.06
C GLN A 17 -4.18 6.85 5.07
N PHE A 18 -4.25 7.19 3.79
CA PHE A 18 -5.02 6.41 2.82
C PHE A 18 -4.23 5.39 2.00
N TYR A 19 -2.89 5.36 2.08
CA TYR A 19 -2.11 4.52 1.17
C TYR A 19 -0.95 3.82 1.89
N SER A 20 -0.96 2.50 1.91
CA SER A 20 0.18 1.70 2.31
C SER A 20 1.10 1.49 1.10
N VAL A 21 1.91 2.48 0.79
CA VAL A 21 2.94 2.38 -0.25
C VAL A 21 4.28 2.18 0.42
N LEU A 22 4.92 1.05 0.14
CA LEU A 22 6.24 0.74 0.64
C LEU A 22 7.29 1.14 -0.40
N LEU A 23 8.11 2.12 -0.06
CA LEU A 23 9.26 2.54 -0.85
C LEU A 23 10.48 1.67 -0.53
N SER A 24 10.95 0.89 -1.48
CA SER A 24 12.20 0.16 -1.36
C SER A 24 13.26 0.73 -2.31
N ARG A 25 14.35 1.23 -1.76
CA ARG A 25 15.51 1.67 -2.53
C ARG A 25 16.55 0.56 -2.51
N LYS A 26 16.52 -0.35 -3.48
CA LYS A 26 17.56 -1.38 -3.63
C LYS A 26 18.74 -0.85 -4.43
N LYS A 27 19.97 -1.11 -3.96
CA LYS A 27 21.22 -0.77 -4.68
C LYS A 27 21.34 -1.45 -6.04
N LYS A 28 20.62 -2.55 -6.28
CA LYS A 28 20.46 -3.24 -7.57
C LYS A 28 18.98 -3.56 -7.74
N ALA A 29 18.22 -2.61 -8.25
CA ALA A 29 16.86 -2.87 -8.63
C ALA A 29 16.82 -3.72 -9.91
N PRO A 30 15.92 -4.72 -10.02
CA PRO A 30 15.68 -5.39 -11.29
C PRO A 30 15.40 -4.35 -12.38
N TYR A 31 15.91 -4.60 -13.58
CA TYR A 31 15.69 -3.72 -14.74
C TYR A 31 16.20 -2.27 -14.60
N GLY A 32 17.06 -1.98 -13.60
CA GLY A 32 17.63 -0.65 -13.41
C GLY A 32 16.66 0.42 -12.90
N ALA A 33 15.46 0.03 -12.49
CA ALA A 33 14.45 0.98 -11.98
C ALA A 33 14.94 1.66 -10.69
N PRO A 34 14.90 3.01 -10.61
CA PRO A 34 15.42 3.75 -9.45
C PRO A 34 14.50 3.66 -8.24
N LEU A 35 13.21 3.39 -8.45
CA LEU A 35 12.18 3.33 -7.42
C LEU A 35 11.32 2.08 -7.56
N TRP A 36 10.95 1.52 -6.42
CA TRP A 36 10.05 0.39 -6.32
C TRP A 36 8.97 0.71 -5.30
N PHE A 37 7.73 0.46 -5.70
CA PHE A 37 6.58 0.57 -4.83
C PHE A 37 5.97 -0.82 -4.63
N THR A 38 5.66 -1.17 -3.40
CA THR A 38 4.80 -2.31 -3.11
C THR A 38 3.42 -1.77 -2.77
N ILE A 39 2.45 -2.10 -3.60
CA ILE A 39 1.06 -1.72 -3.38
C ILE A 39 0.44 -2.79 -2.49
N CYS A 40 -0.18 -2.38 -1.40
CA CYS A 40 -0.79 -3.29 -0.44
C CYS A 40 -2.31 -3.09 -0.40
N LEU A 41 -3.02 -4.21 -0.32
CA LEU A 41 -4.44 -4.25 0.05
C LEU A 41 -4.54 -3.96 1.54
N ASP A 42 -5.36 -3.01 1.96
CA ASP A 42 -5.44 -2.60 3.37
C ASP A 42 -6.87 -2.66 3.90
N ILE A 43 -7.26 -3.85 4.37
CA ILE A 43 -8.55 -4.07 5.04
C ILE A 43 -8.50 -3.48 6.46
N HIS A 44 -7.35 -3.57 7.13
CA HIS A 44 -7.17 -3.08 8.49
C HIS A 44 -7.54 -1.59 8.64
N LYS A 45 -7.14 -0.79 7.68
CA LYS A 45 -7.46 0.64 7.66
C LYS A 45 -8.96 0.88 7.56
N ALA A 46 -9.65 0.15 6.70
CA ALA A 46 -11.10 0.27 6.56
C ALA A 46 -11.81 -0.03 7.88
N GLU A 47 -11.40 -1.09 8.58
CA GLU A 47 -11.92 -1.45 9.90
C GLU A 47 -11.64 -0.38 10.96
N MET A 48 -10.41 0.13 11.01
CA MET A 48 -10.06 1.21 11.93
C MET A 48 -10.89 2.47 11.68
N PHE A 49 -11.13 2.82 10.42
CA PHE A 49 -11.92 3.97 10.06
C PHE A 49 -13.39 3.82 10.49
N MET A 50 -13.96 2.65 10.26
CA MET A 50 -15.32 2.32 10.68
C MET A 50 -15.45 2.36 12.20
N ALA A 51 -14.50 1.74 12.91
CA ALA A 51 -14.47 1.74 14.37
C ALA A 51 -14.39 3.16 14.97
N LYS A 52 -13.56 4.04 14.40
CA LYS A 52 -13.47 5.44 14.85
C LYS A 52 -14.78 6.22 14.70
N ARG A 53 -15.63 5.82 13.76
CA ARG A 53 -16.95 6.43 13.55
C ARG A 53 -18.07 5.75 14.32
N GLY A 54 -17.75 4.72 15.09
CA GLY A 54 -18.75 3.91 15.80
C GLY A 54 -19.60 3.05 14.87
N TRP A 55 -19.12 2.81 13.64
CA TRP A 55 -19.81 1.96 12.66
C TRP A 55 -19.38 0.52 12.81
N GLN A 56 -20.32 -0.40 12.65
CA GLN A 56 -20.03 -1.82 12.61
C GLN A 56 -19.80 -2.27 11.17
N VAL A 57 -18.80 -3.12 10.99
CA VAL A 57 -18.56 -3.79 9.70
C VAL A 57 -19.56 -4.95 9.62
N ILE A 58 -20.59 -4.81 8.80
CA ILE A 58 -21.65 -5.81 8.60
C ILE A 58 -21.49 -6.59 7.29
N THR A 59 -20.34 -6.47 6.64
CA THR A 59 -20.04 -7.18 5.40
C THR A 59 -19.10 -8.37 5.66
N ASN A 60 -19.04 -9.31 4.71
CA ASN A 60 -18.17 -10.47 4.81
C ASN A 60 -16.73 -10.15 4.35
N ASP A 61 -15.80 -11.01 4.72
CA ASP A 61 -14.37 -10.83 4.39
C ASP A 61 -14.09 -10.80 2.90
N LEU A 62 -14.84 -11.55 2.09
CA LEU A 62 -14.68 -11.53 0.63
C LEU A 62 -15.02 -10.15 0.04
N SER A 63 -16.11 -9.54 0.49
CA SER A 63 -16.48 -8.20 0.04
C SER A 63 -15.44 -7.15 0.46
N LEU A 64 -14.94 -7.24 1.68
CA LEU A 64 -13.86 -6.35 2.15
C LEU A 64 -12.59 -6.52 1.32
N LEU A 65 -12.23 -7.77 0.99
CA LEU A 65 -11.08 -8.06 0.14
C LEU A 65 -11.26 -7.47 -1.27
N LEU A 66 -12.43 -7.65 -1.89
CA LEU A 66 -12.73 -7.09 -3.21
C LEU A 66 -12.65 -5.56 -3.22
N PHE A 67 -13.19 -4.90 -2.20
CA PHE A 67 -13.06 -3.45 -2.07
C PHE A 67 -11.61 -3.01 -1.89
N ALA A 68 -10.84 -3.72 -1.07
CA ALA A 68 -9.42 -3.40 -0.87
C ALA A 68 -8.60 -3.58 -2.16
N ILE A 69 -8.91 -4.61 -2.97
CA ILE A 69 -8.27 -4.82 -4.28
C ILE A 69 -8.57 -3.65 -5.22
N GLN A 70 -9.84 -3.24 -5.31
CA GLN A 70 -10.23 -2.12 -6.16
C GLN A 70 -9.57 -0.82 -5.73
N ASP A 71 -9.54 -0.54 -4.43
CA ASP A 71 -8.94 0.66 -3.85
C ASP A 71 -7.43 0.72 -4.17
N ALA A 72 -6.72 -0.39 -3.96
CA ALA A 72 -5.31 -0.52 -4.27
C ALA A 72 -5.01 -0.35 -5.76
N ALA A 73 -5.82 -0.95 -6.64
CA ALA A 73 -5.66 -0.87 -8.08
C ALA A 73 -5.89 0.56 -8.60
N LEU A 74 -6.95 1.22 -8.15
CA LEU A 74 -7.26 2.60 -8.53
C LEU A 74 -6.18 3.57 -8.06
N MET A 75 -5.65 3.36 -6.86
CA MET A 75 -4.55 4.16 -6.35
C MET A 75 -3.28 3.96 -7.17
N ALA A 76 -2.93 2.72 -7.48
CA ALA A 76 -1.76 2.39 -8.28
C ALA A 76 -1.83 3.03 -9.67
N GLU A 77 -2.98 2.96 -10.32
CA GLU A 77 -3.21 3.57 -11.63
C GLU A 77 -3.09 5.10 -11.58
N ASN A 78 -3.65 5.74 -10.55
CA ASN A 78 -3.48 7.18 -10.38
C ASN A 78 -2.01 7.59 -10.20
N MET A 79 -1.21 6.77 -9.52
CA MET A 79 0.24 7.00 -9.39
C MET A 79 0.94 6.89 -10.75
N VAL A 80 0.56 5.91 -11.57
CA VAL A 80 1.11 5.73 -12.92
C VAL A 80 0.79 6.93 -13.79
N VAL A 81 -0.49 7.33 -13.88
CA VAL A 81 -0.93 8.48 -14.68
C VAL A 81 -0.22 9.76 -14.25
N ALA A 82 -0.10 10.00 -12.95
CA ALA A 82 0.63 11.16 -12.44
C ALA A 82 2.13 11.10 -12.80
N GLY A 83 2.74 9.93 -12.73
CA GLY A 83 4.14 9.69 -13.11
C GLY A 83 4.38 9.95 -14.59
N GLU A 84 3.50 9.44 -15.45
CA GLU A 84 3.57 9.67 -16.91
C GLU A 84 3.47 11.14 -17.26
N GLY A 85 2.61 11.89 -16.56
CA GLY A 85 2.52 13.35 -16.71
C GLY A 85 3.83 14.09 -16.35
N LEU A 86 4.71 13.44 -15.57
CA LEU A 86 6.04 13.93 -15.23
C LEU A 86 7.16 13.33 -16.11
N GLY A 87 6.81 12.58 -17.14
CA GLY A 87 7.77 11.93 -18.04
C GLY A 87 8.40 10.66 -17.47
N LEU A 88 7.82 10.07 -16.43
CA LEU A 88 8.29 8.83 -15.82
C LEU A 88 7.59 7.63 -16.46
N GLY A 89 8.36 6.60 -16.81
CA GLY A 89 7.81 5.30 -17.20
C GLY A 89 7.56 4.41 -16.00
N SER A 90 6.58 3.52 -16.09
CA SER A 90 6.25 2.56 -15.04
C SER A 90 6.03 1.15 -15.61
N CYS A 91 6.13 0.15 -14.74
CA CYS A 91 5.82 -1.23 -15.07
C CYS A 91 5.25 -1.93 -13.83
N PHE A 92 4.08 -2.52 -13.95
CA PHE A 92 3.50 -3.36 -12.91
C PHE A 92 4.18 -4.74 -12.88
N MET A 93 4.51 -5.19 -11.68
CA MET A 93 5.15 -6.48 -11.44
C MET A 93 4.22 -7.38 -10.62
N GLY A 94 3.72 -8.45 -11.23
CA GLY A 94 2.78 -9.39 -10.61
C GLY A 94 3.41 -10.39 -9.64
N ALA A 95 4.65 -10.19 -9.20
CA ALA A 95 5.36 -11.16 -8.35
C ALA A 95 5.16 -10.96 -6.84
N ALA A 96 4.58 -9.84 -6.41
CA ALA A 96 4.41 -9.54 -4.98
C ALA A 96 3.60 -10.61 -4.23
N PRO A 97 2.46 -11.12 -4.73
CA PRO A 97 1.68 -12.13 -4.04
C PRO A 97 2.46 -13.42 -3.76
N TYR A 98 3.38 -13.82 -4.63
CA TYR A 98 4.22 -15.01 -4.43
C TYR A 98 5.26 -14.85 -3.31
N GLN A 99 5.49 -13.63 -2.86
CA GLN A 99 6.42 -13.29 -1.78
C GLN A 99 5.71 -12.62 -0.60
N ALA A 100 4.41 -12.72 -0.53
CA ALA A 100 3.58 -11.99 0.45
C ALA A 100 4.05 -12.19 1.89
N GLU A 101 4.28 -13.44 2.32
CA GLU A 101 4.74 -13.74 3.67
C GLU A 101 6.10 -13.10 3.99
N ARG A 102 7.01 -13.10 3.02
CA ARG A 102 8.32 -12.46 3.18
C ARG A 102 8.19 -10.96 3.32
N ILE A 103 7.37 -10.34 2.47
CA ILE A 103 7.10 -8.90 2.47
C ILE A 103 6.43 -8.50 3.79
N GLN A 104 5.39 -9.23 4.22
CA GLN A 104 4.72 -8.99 5.49
C GLN A 104 5.70 -9.00 6.67
N ARG A 105 6.58 -9.98 6.72
CA ARG A 105 7.55 -10.14 7.79
C ARG A 105 8.65 -9.07 7.76
N GLU A 106 9.19 -8.77 6.57
CA GLU A 106 10.28 -7.81 6.39
C GLU A 106 9.83 -6.38 6.69
N TYR A 107 8.60 -6.03 6.33
CA TYR A 107 8.03 -4.70 6.54
C TYR A 107 7.12 -4.60 7.76
N GLN A 108 6.96 -5.69 8.52
CA GLN A 108 6.11 -5.75 9.72
C GLN A 108 4.68 -5.21 9.44
N LEU A 109 4.11 -5.67 8.33
CA LEU A 109 2.76 -5.23 7.94
C LEU A 109 1.74 -5.66 9.00
N PRO A 110 0.76 -4.81 9.32
CA PRO A 110 -0.34 -5.17 10.21
C PRO A 110 -1.11 -6.38 9.70
N GLN A 111 -1.85 -7.04 10.59
CA GLN A 111 -2.82 -8.04 10.16
C GLN A 111 -3.83 -7.42 9.18
N ARG A 112 -4.27 -8.21 8.19
CA ARG A 112 -5.22 -7.80 7.15
C ARG A 112 -4.69 -6.71 6.19
N VAL A 113 -3.36 -6.57 6.12
CA VAL A 113 -2.66 -5.82 5.07
C VAL A 113 -1.85 -6.81 4.24
N PHE A 114 -2.10 -6.86 2.92
CA PHE A 114 -1.52 -7.84 2.00
C PHE A 114 -0.82 -7.14 0.84
N PRO A 115 0.43 -7.50 0.52
CA PRO A 115 1.15 -6.96 -0.63
C PRO A 115 0.70 -7.58 -1.95
#